data_261d5521aa55d3a890ceb4966ad9a89a
#
_entry.id   261d5521aa55d3a890ceb4966ad9a89a
#
_cell.length_a   1.000
_cell.length_b   1.000
_cell.length_c   1.000
_cell.angle_alpha   90.00
_cell.angle_beta   90.00
_cell.angle_gamma   90.00
#
_symmetry.space_group_name_H-M   'P 1'
#
loop_
_entity.id
_entity.type
_entity.pdbx_description
1 polymer ?
#
loop_
_entity_poly.entity_id
_entity_poly.type
_entity_poly.pdbx_seq_one_letter_code
_entity_poly.pdbx_strand_id
1 'polypeptide(L)'
;MKEKKSIKILLASATMLLMASPAFAQKFKVAKVERTRILVDKKWDAQPDAEAAKFIAPYQHKVDSIMGPVVGSVAHDMTRHRPESELSNLLSDILVWGGRQFNEQPVFSVYNMGGIRADFAKGDINVGDVSEVAPFENKICFLTLTGEKVLELFQQIAHRGGEGVSHAVRMVITRDGKLKGVTLNGEPVDPAKSYRIATLDYLAEGNDQLVAFKSGTDVVAPKAKENNVRYIIMDYFREMKAQGKVVESRVEGRCVVE
;
A
#
# COMPACT_ATOMS: atom_id res chain seq x y z
N MET A 1 49.77 -26.70 62.22
CA MET A 1 48.53 -26.82 61.39
C MET A 1 48.01 -25.45 60.90
N LYS A 2 48.27 -24.35 61.58
CA LYS A 2 47.85 -22.97 61.17
C LYS A 2 48.64 -22.43 59.97
N GLU A 3 49.97 -22.64 59.90
CA GLU A 3 50.83 -22.10 58.82
C GLU A 3 50.47 -22.69 57.41
N LYS A 4 50.14 -23.98 57.31
CA LYS A 4 49.76 -24.60 56.01
C LYS A 4 48.44 -24.11 55.47
N LYS A 5 47.51 -23.61 56.32
CA LYS A 5 46.26 -22.96 55.89
C LYS A 5 46.47 -21.57 55.31
N SER A 6 47.37 -20.79 55.97
CA SER A 6 47.71 -19.44 55.51
C SER A 6 48.41 -19.43 54.14
N ILE A 7 49.32 -20.36 53.88
CA ILE A 7 50.02 -20.52 52.60
C ILE A 7 49.03 -20.92 51.47
N LYS A 8 48.05 -21.78 51.75
CA LYS A 8 47.03 -22.20 50.78
C LYS A 8 46.09 -21.04 50.43
N ILE A 9 45.75 -20.18 51.38
CA ILE A 9 44.91 -18.99 51.15
C ILE A 9 45.71 -17.94 50.37
N LEU A 10 47.00 -17.76 50.65
CA LEU A 10 47.84 -16.83 49.87
C LEU A 10 48.05 -17.30 48.41
N LEU A 11 48.23 -18.60 48.20
CA LEU A 11 48.31 -19.15 46.83
C LEU A 11 46.98 -19.05 46.08
N ALA A 12 45.84 -19.26 46.75
CA ALA A 12 44.53 -19.13 46.13
C ALA A 12 44.18 -17.66 45.74
N SER A 13 44.59 -16.71 46.59
CA SER A 13 44.44 -15.26 46.29
C SER A 13 45.38 -14.78 45.18
N ALA A 14 46.61 -15.32 45.11
CA ALA A 14 47.55 -15.01 44.04
C ALA A 14 47.08 -15.57 42.66
N THR A 15 46.48 -16.76 42.67
CA THR A 15 45.89 -17.31 41.42
C THR A 15 44.66 -16.57 40.98
N MET A 16 43.82 -16.06 41.89
CA MET A 16 42.68 -15.21 41.53
C MET A 16 43.10 -13.82 40.95
N LEU A 17 44.21 -13.23 41.48
CA LEU A 17 44.75 -12.00 40.91
C LEU A 17 45.35 -12.19 39.50
N LEU A 18 45.91 -13.37 39.22
CA LEU A 18 46.47 -13.67 37.87
C LEU A 18 45.40 -13.96 36.83
N MET A 19 44.17 -14.30 37.23
CA MET A 19 43.04 -14.48 36.29
C MET A 19 42.29 -13.18 36.01
N ALA A 20 42.58 -12.10 36.71
CA ALA A 20 42.05 -10.77 36.40
C ALA A 20 42.93 -10.06 35.35
N SER A 21 43.26 -10.74 34.28
CA SER A 21 43.82 -10.09 33.11
C SER A 21 42.76 -9.15 32.57
N PRO A 22 43.04 -7.84 32.44
CA PRO A 22 42.09 -6.95 31.80
C PRO A 22 41.84 -7.49 30.40
N ALA A 23 40.60 -7.86 30.12
CA ALA A 23 40.17 -8.16 28.75
C ALA A 23 40.37 -6.87 27.96
N PHE A 24 41.48 -6.75 27.27
CA PHE A 24 41.68 -5.70 26.31
C PHE A 24 40.64 -5.91 25.20
N ALA A 25 39.50 -5.25 25.31
CA ALA A 25 38.57 -5.18 24.22
C ALA A 25 39.35 -4.57 23.04
N GLN A 26 39.65 -5.40 22.06
CA GLN A 26 40.27 -4.94 20.84
C GLN A 26 39.31 -3.93 20.19
N LYS A 27 39.70 -2.64 20.27
CA LYS A 27 38.97 -1.59 19.56
C LYS A 27 39.35 -1.65 18.10
N PHE A 28 38.48 -2.28 17.31
CA PHE A 28 38.61 -2.23 15.86
C PHE A 28 38.27 -0.80 15.39
N LYS A 29 39.15 -0.26 14.57
CA LYS A 29 38.93 1.02 13.89
C LYS A 29 38.71 0.68 12.40
N VAL A 30 37.60 1.18 11.84
CA VAL A 30 37.40 1.08 10.40
C VAL A 30 38.50 1.90 9.74
N ALA A 31 39.39 1.22 9.01
CA ALA A 31 40.56 1.87 8.38
C ALA A 31 40.16 2.45 7.00
N LYS A 32 39.29 1.79 6.27
CA LYS A 32 38.84 2.21 4.94
C LYS A 32 37.48 1.56 4.63
N VAL A 33 36.60 2.30 3.99
CA VAL A 33 35.38 1.78 3.37
C VAL A 33 35.47 2.06 1.87
N GLU A 34 35.52 1.02 1.05
CA GLU A 34 35.39 1.14 -0.40
C GLU A 34 33.96 0.79 -0.80
N ARG A 35 33.39 1.60 -1.69
CA ARG A 35 32.04 1.41 -2.20
C ARG A 35 32.09 1.35 -3.72
N THR A 36 31.66 0.25 -4.29
CA THR A 36 31.49 0.08 -5.73
C THR A 36 30.00 -0.06 -6.04
N ARG A 37 29.53 0.67 -7.05
CA ARG A 37 28.19 0.52 -7.59
C ARG A 37 28.27 -0.28 -8.89
N ILE A 38 27.68 -1.46 -8.89
CA ILE A 38 27.51 -2.28 -10.07
C ILE A 38 26.07 -2.07 -10.55
N LEU A 39 25.90 -1.52 -11.76
CA LEU A 39 24.59 -1.41 -12.37
C LEU A 39 24.23 -2.77 -13.00
N VAL A 40 23.06 -3.29 -12.63
CA VAL A 40 22.46 -4.43 -13.29
C VAL A 40 21.65 -3.87 -14.45
N ASP A 41 22.17 -4.01 -15.65
CA ASP A 41 21.59 -3.52 -16.89
C ASP A 41 21.67 -4.62 -17.98
N LYS A 42 21.12 -4.35 -19.16
CA LYS A 42 21.06 -5.31 -20.30
C LYS A 42 22.41 -5.91 -20.73
N LYS A 43 23.54 -5.33 -20.32
CA LYS A 43 24.87 -5.91 -20.66
C LYS A 43 25.09 -7.28 -20.00
N TRP A 44 24.42 -7.53 -18.87
CA TRP A 44 24.51 -8.81 -18.17
C TRP A 44 23.67 -9.91 -18.83
N ASP A 45 22.71 -9.53 -19.69
CA ASP A 45 21.88 -10.46 -20.45
C ASP A 45 22.67 -11.10 -21.62
N ALA A 46 23.81 -10.51 -22.02
CA ALA A 46 24.64 -10.99 -23.11
C ALA A 46 25.29 -12.36 -22.84
N GLN A 47 25.40 -12.75 -21.57
CA GLN A 47 25.97 -14.04 -21.18
C GLN A 47 25.07 -14.66 -20.08
N PRO A 48 23.87 -15.17 -20.45
CA PRO A 48 22.98 -15.79 -19.50
C PRO A 48 23.59 -17.08 -18.95
N ASP A 49 23.45 -17.28 -17.64
CA ASP A 49 23.79 -18.55 -17.00
C ASP A 49 22.79 -19.63 -17.42
N ALA A 50 23.24 -20.58 -18.24
CA ALA A 50 22.39 -21.62 -18.80
C ALA A 50 21.83 -22.58 -17.72
N GLU A 51 22.56 -22.84 -16.64
CA GLU A 51 22.10 -23.70 -15.55
C GLU A 51 21.04 -22.98 -14.73
N ALA A 52 21.26 -21.69 -14.40
CA ALA A 52 20.26 -20.87 -13.71
C ALA A 52 19.00 -20.73 -14.56
N ALA A 53 19.11 -20.44 -15.85
CA ALA A 53 17.99 -20.35 -16.77
C ALA A 53 17.17 -21.66 -16.82
N LYS A 54 17.85 -22.80 -16.93
CA LYS A 54 17.21 -24.13 -16.91
C LYS A 54 16.49 -24.41 -15.58
N PHE A 55 17.09 -24.02 -14.48
CA PHE A 55 16.48 -24.18 -13.14
C PHE A 55 15.23 -23.30 -12.97
N ILE A 56 15.27 -22.06 -13.45
CA ILE A 56 14.17 -21.08 -13.28
C ILE A 56 13.02 -21.33 -14.27
N ALA A 57 13.32 -21.86 -15.49
CA ALA A 57 12.34 -21.98 -16.57
C ALA A 57 10.98 -22.60 -16.17
N PRO A 58 10.89 -23.72 -15.39
CA PRO A 58 9.61 -24.29 -14.99
C PRO A 58 8.77 -23.34 -14.12
N TYR A 59 9.43 -22.57 -13.27
CA TYR A 59 8.77 -21.59 -12.39
C TYR A 59 8.30 -20.37 -13.20
N GLN A 60 9.17 -19.91 -14.12
CA GLN A 60 8.84 -18.79 -15.01
C GLN A 60 7.62 -19.13 -15.87
N HIS A 61 7.58 -20.28 -16.53
CA HIS A 61 6.41 -20.72 -17.28
C HIS A 61 5.13 -20.73 -16.45
N LYS A 62 5.21 -21.18 -15.20
CA LYS A 62 4.07 -21.18 -14.29
C LYS A 62 3.63 -19.76 -13.94
N VAL A 63 4.58 -18.87 -13.64
CA VAL A 63 4.29 -17.45 -13.36
C VAL A 63 3.68 -16.78 -14.59
N ASP A 64 4.27 -16.95 -15.76
CA ASP A 64 3.80 -16.34 -17.01
C ASP A 64 2.38 -16.81 -17.36
N SER A 65 2.06 -18.08 -17.11
CA SER A 65 0.71 -18.61 -17.37
C SER A 65 -0.36 -18.00 -16.46
N ILE A 66 0.00 -17.57 -15.24
CA ILE A 66 -0.92 -17.00 -14.25
C ILE A 66 -0.96 -15.48 -14.36
N MET A 67 0.19 -14.83 -14.51
CA MET A 67 0.35 -13.38 -14.45
C MET A 67 0.29 -12.71 -15.82
N GLY A 68 0.58 -13.46 -16.90
CA GLY A 68 0.63 -12.93 -18.28
C GLY A 68 -0.73 -12.62 -18.94
N PRO A 69 -1.87 -13.25 -18.59
CA PRO A 69 -3.12 -12.96 -19.25
C PRO A 69 -3.52 -11.49 -19.19
N VAL A 70 -3.76 -10.88 -20.36
CA VAL A 70 -4.18 -9.47 -20.50
C VAL A 70 -5.63 -9.31 -20.08
N VAL A 71 -5.88 -8.48 -19.06
CA VAL A 71 -7.20 -8.17 -18.51
C VAL A 71 -7.84 -6.94 -19.15
N GLY A 72 -7.06 -6.01 -19.70
CA GLY A 72 -7.56 -4.79 -20.33
C GLY A 72 -6.42 -3.93 -20.85
N SER A 73 -6.65 -2.63 -21.01
CA SER A 73 -5.63 -1.66 -21.42
C SER A 73 -5.92 -0.28 -20.84
N VAL A 74 -4.88 0.55 -20.73
CA VAL A 74 -4.96 1.96 -20.31
C VAL A 74 -4.49 2.89 -21.42
N ALA A 75 -5.11 4.07 -21.51
CA ALA A 75 -4.89 5.02 -22.60
C ALA A 75 -3.54 5.78 -22.48
N HIS A 76 -3.01 5.92 -21.29
CA HIS A 76 -1.76 6.61 -20.97
C HIS A 76 -1.18 6.07 -19.67
N ASP A 77 0.06 6.46 -19.35
CA ASP A 77 0.70 6.13 -18.08
C ASP A 77 -0.10 6.73 -16.93
N MET A 78 -0.37 5.94 -15.90
CA MET A 78 -1.08 6.37 -14.70
C MET A 78 -0.19 6.15 -13.49
N THR A 79 0.22 7.24 -12.87
CA THR A 79 1.12 7.22 -11.73
C THR A 79 0.39 7.49 -10.42
N ARG A 80 1.05 7.17 -9.31
CA ARG A 80 0.55 7.42 -7.97
C ARG A 80 1.29 8.61 -7.34
N HIS A 81 0.58 9.67 -6.98
CA HIS A 81 1.12 10.79 -6.20
C HIS A 81 0.01 11.51 -5.40
N ARG A 82 0.40 12.21 -4.35
CA ARG A 82 -0.47 13.10 -3.57
C ARG A 82 -0.46 14.50 -4.16
N PRO A 83 -1.52 15.27 -3.99
CA PRO A 83 -2.76 15.00 -3.25
C PRO A 83 -3.76 14.13 -4.00
N GLU A 84 -3.68 14.08 -5.33
CA GLU A 84 -4.54 13.39 -6.28
C GLU A 84 -3.69 12.86 -7.43
N SER A 85 -4.06 11.74 -8.01
CA SER A 85 -3.45 11.20 -9.23
C SER A 85 -4.45 10.41 -10.06
N GLU A 86 -4.13 10.19 -11.33
CA GLU A 86 -4.96 9.39 -12.24
C GLU A 86 -5.21 8.00 -11.68
N LEU A 87 -4.15 7.35 -11.17
CA LEU A 87 -4.24 5.99 -10.66
C LEU A 87 -5.07 5.92 -9.37
N SER A 88 -4.90 6.86 -8.45
CA SER A 88 -5.69 6.88 -7.22
C SER A 88 -7.17 7.16 -7.49
N ASN A 89 -7.46 8.02 -8.47
CA ASN A 89 -8.81 8.30 -8.93
C ASN A 89 -9.45 7.03 -9.52
N LEU A 90 -8.74 6.35 -10.43
CA LEU A 90 -9.21 5.11 -11.04
C LEU A 90 -9.54 4.04 -10.00
N LEU A 91 -8.61 3.77 -9.07
CA LEU A 91 -8.82 2.71 -8.08
C LEU A 91 -9.96 3.02 -7.12
N SER A 92 -10.13 4.29 -6.77
CA SER A 92 -11.27 4.71 -5.94
C SER A 92 -12.59 4.56 -6.70
N ASP A 93 -12.65 4.95 -7.98
CA ASP A 93 -13.86 4.77 -8.79
C ASP A 93 -14.21 3.29 -8.99
N ILE A 94 -13.19 2.42 -9.12
CA ILE A 94 -13.38 0.98 -9.19
C ILE A 94 -14.01 0.43 -7.90
N LEU A 95 -13.70 0.96 -6.71
CA LEU A 95 -14.38 0.54 -5.48
C LEU A 95 -15.88 0.88 -5.49
N VAL A 96 -16.25 2.06 -6.01
CA VAL A 96 -17.67 2.43 -6.19
C VAL A 96 -18.34 1.49 -7.20
N TRP A 97 -17.69 1.29 -8.35
CA TRP A 97 -18.17 0.36 -9.40
C TRP A 97 -18.33 -1.07 -8.86
N GLY A 98 -17.42 -1.54 -8.03
CA GLY A 98 -17.45 -2.88 -7.42
C GLY A 98 -18.63 -3.09 -6.48
N GLY A 99 -19.21 -2.02 -5.92
CA GLY A 99 -20.37 -2.07 -5.04
C GLY A 99 -21.55 -2.86 -5.63
N ARG A 100 -21.75 -2.77 -6.94
CA ARG A 100 -22.85 -3.47 -7.64
C ARG A 100 -22.82 -5.01 -7.49
N GLN A 101 -21.62 -5.60 -7.32
CA GLN A 101 -21.48 -7.05 -7.11
C GLN A 101 -22.02 -7.50 -5.74
N PHE A 102 -22.23 -6.55 -4.83
CA PHE A 102 -22.66 -6.77 -3.47
C PHE A 102 -24.03 -6.12 -3.16
N ASN A 103 -24.76 -5.63 -4.18
CA ASN A 103 -25.96 -4.81 -4.05
C ASN A 103 -25.74 -3.55 -3.19
N GLU A 104 -24.54 -3.01 -3.21
CA GLU A 104 -24.14 -1.80 -2.50
C GLU A 104 -24.11 -0.59 -3.44
N GLN A 105 -24.54 0.56 -2.92
CA GLN A 105 -24.54 1.85 -3.63
C GLN A 105 -23.79 2.90 -2.80
N PRO A 106 -22.47 2.82 -2.72
CA PRO A 106 -21.71 3.79 -1.98
C PRO A 106 -21.78 5.16 -2.64
N VAL A 107 -21.93 6.21 -1.81
CA VAL A 107 -21.92 7.60 -2.27
C VAL A 107 -20.53 7.99 -2.74
N PHE A 108 -19.50 7.52 -2.04
CA PHE A 108 -18.10 7.73 -2.40
C PHE A 108 -17.24 6.58 -1.89
N SER A 109 -15.98 6.59 -2.29
CA SER A 109 -14.99 5.64 -1.79
C SER A 109 -13.69 6.32 -1.38
N VAL A 110 -12.90 5.60 -0.58
CA VAL A 110 -11.53 5.97 -0.20
C VAL A 110 -10.60 4.79 -0.45
N TYR A 111 -9.51 5.04 -1.17
CA TYR A 111 -8.41 4.11 -1.40
C TYR A 111 -7.10 4.74 -0.88
N ASN A 112 -6.33 4.04 -0.05
CA ASN A 112 -5.12 4.62 0.51
C ASN A 112 -3.96 4.64 -0.51
N MET A 113 -3.33 5.80 -0.65
CA MET A 113 -2.16 5.99 -1.53
C MET A 113 -1.02 5.03 -1.19
N GLY A 114 -0.83 4.71 0.10
CA GLY A 114 0.18 3.76 0.56
C GLY A 114 -0.05 2.33 0.09
N GLY A 115 -1.29 1.98 -0.23
CA GLY A 115 -1.70 0.68 -0.75
C GLY A 115 -1.38 0.47 -2.23
N ILE A 116 -1.17 1.53 -2.99
CA ILE A 116 -0.79 1.50 -4.41
C ILE A 116 0.73 1.33 -4.49
N ARG A 117 1.24 0.27 -5.12
CA ARG A 117 2.67 -0.09 -5.02
C ARG A 117 3.44 -0.03 -6.34
N ALA A 118 2.75 0.06 -7.46
CA ALA A 118 3.29 0.26 -8.80
C ALA A 118 2.42 1.22 -9.58
N ASP A 119 2.84 1.60 -10.77
CA ASP A 119 2.12 2.45 -11.71
C ASP A 119 1.65 1.59 -12.89
N PHE A 120 0.63 2.04 -13.62
CA PHE A 120 0.27 1.44 -14.90
C PHE A 120 0.97 2.16 -16.04
N ALA A 121 1.70 1.40 -16.87
CA ALA A 121 2.24 1.90 -18.13
C ALA A 121 1.17 1.85 -19.22
N LYS A 122 1.19 2.82 -20.13
CA LYS A 122 0.31 2.87 -21.29
C LYS A 122 0.35 1.57 -22.09
N GLY A 123 -0.82 1.05 -22.44
CA GLY A 123 -0.97 -0.17 -23.24
C GLY A 123 -1.74 -1.27 -22.53
N ASP A 124 -1.43 -2.51 -22.86
CA ASP A 124 -2.06 -3.67 -22.27
C ASP A 124 -1.70 -3.84 -20.80
N ILE A 125 -2.70 -4.19 -20.01
CA ILE A 125 -2.59 -4.48 -18.58
C ILE A 125 -2.87 -5.97 -18.38
N ASN A 126 -1.94 -6.67 -17.76
CA ASN A 126 -2.05 -8.09 -17.44
C ASN A 126 -2.34 -8.31 -15.94
N VAL A 127 -2.53 -9.57 -15.55
CA VAL A 127 -2.77 -9.96 -14.14
C VAL A 127 -1.60 -9.57 -13.24
N GLY A 128 -0.37 -9.64 -13.74
CA GLY A 128 0.84 -9.26 -13.02
C GLY A 128 0.86 -7.77 -12.69
N ASP A 129 0.56 -6.91 -13.69
CA ASP A 129 0.53 -5.46 -13.51
C ASP A 129 -0.48 -5.06 -12.42
N VAL A 130 -1.69 -5.65 -12.43
CA VAL A 130 -2.68 -5.40 -11.36
C VAL A 130 -2.19 -5.91 -10.01
N SER A 131 -1.49 -7.05 -9.99
CA SER A 131 -0.94 -7.61 -8.75
C SER A 131 0.21 -6.78 -8.19
N GLU A 132 0.98 -6.09 -9.02
CA GLU A 132 2.01 -5.15 -8.60
C GLU A 132 1.43 -3.85 -8.07
N VAL A 133 0.39 -3.32 -8.70
CA VAL A 133 -0.33 -2.12 -8.25
C VAL A 133 -1.04 -2.36 -6.91
N ALA A 134 -1.72 -3.51 -6.77
CA ALA A 134 -2.49 -3.88 -5.57
C ALA A 134 -2.00 -5.22 -4.98
N PRO A 135 -0.78 -5.29 -4.40
CA PRO A 135 -0.17 -6.55 -3.95
C PRO A 135 -0.77 -7.12 -2.67
N PHE A 136 -1.46 -6.29 -1.90
CA PHE A 136 -2.06 -6.71 -0.62
C PHE A 136 -3.33 -7.52 -0.82
N GLU A 137 -3.65 -8.39 0.15
CA GLU A 137 -4.87 -9.20 0.13
C GLU A 137 -6.07 -8.47 0.75
N ASN A 138 -6.09 -7.14 0.65
CA ASN A 138 -7.20 -6.33 1.13
C ASN A 138 -8.47 -6.64 0.36
N LYS A 139 -9.58 -6.70 1.08
CA LYS A 139 -10.91 -6.93 0.52
C LYS A 139 -11.70 -5.64 0.49
N ILE A 140 -12.63 -5.58 -0.45
CA ILE A 140 -13.59 -4.47 -0.47
C ILE A 140 -14.44 -4.51 0.80
N CYS A 141 -14.71 -3.33 1.34
CA CYS A 141 -15.53 -3.14 2.53
C CYS A 141 -16.49 -1.98 2.32
N PHE A 142 -17.71 -2.16 2.75
CA PHE A 142 -18.73 -1.11 2.74
C PHE A 142 -19.16 -0.84 4.18
N LEU A 143 -19.34 0.43 4.52
CA LEU A 143 -19.77 0.86 5.83
C LEU A 143 -20.52 2.19 5.74
N THR A 144 -21.30 2.49 6.77
CA THR A 144 -22.04 3.74 6.87
C THR A 144 -21.40 4.62 7.95
N LEU A 145 -21.10 5.88 7.60
CA LEU A 145 -20.66 6.89 8.57
C LEU A 145 -21.71 8.00 8.67
N THR A 146 -21.84 8.58 9.87
CA THR A 146 -22.56 9.86 10.03
C THR A 146 -21.78 10.98 9.35
N GLY A 147 -22.45 12.06 8.94
CA GLY A 147 -21.79 13.19 8.29
C GLY A 147 -20.73 13.85 9.16
N GLU A 148 -20.91 13.86 10.49
CA GLU A 148 -19.86 14.30 11.42
C GLU A 148 -18.60 13.44 11.28
N LYS A 149 -18.75 12.11 11.19
CA LYS A 149 -17.62 11.18 11.00
C LYS A 149 -17.04 11.24 9.59
N VAL A 150 -17.83 11.58 8.59
CA VAL A 150 -17.34 11.85 7.23
C VAL A 150 -16.46 13.11 7.23
N LEU A 151 -16.88 14.18 7.91
CA LEU A 151 -16.04 15.38 8.04
C LEU A 151 -14.73 15.09 8.80
N GLU A 152 -14.80 14.30 9.87
CA GLU A 152 -13.60 13.83 10.58
C GLU A 152 -12.68 13.03 9.67
N LEU A 153 -13.23 12.10 8.86
CA LEU A 153 -12.48 11.33 7.89
C LEU A 153 -11.75 12.22 6.88
N PHE A 154 -12.42 13.22 6.32
CA PHE A 154 -11.80 14.14 5.38
C PHE A 154 -10.76 15.04 6.03
N GLN A 155 -10.92 15.39 7.32
CA GLN A 155 -9.85 16.07 8.07
C GLN A 155 -8.62 15.17 8.24
N GLN A 156 -8.81 13.86 8.49
CA GLN A 156 -7.71 12.89 8.57
C GLN A 156 -7.03 12.70 7.21
N ILE A 157 -7.80 12.64 6.12
CA ILE A 157 -7.26 12.60 4.75
C ILE A 157 -6.46 13.87 4.44
N ALA A 158 -6.95 15.05 4.85
CA ALA A 158 -6.23 16.32 4.68
C ALA A 158 -4.89 16.31 5.42
N HIS A 159 -4.86 15.83 6.66
CA HIS A 159 -3.62 15.71 7.46
C HIS A 159 -2.57 14.81 6.80
N ARG A 160 -3.00 13.84 6.03
CA ARG A 160 -2.11 12.94 5.25
C ARG A 160 -1.68 13.54 3.90
N GLY A 161 -2.15 14.73 3.55
CA GLY A 161 -1.86 15.38 2.27
C GLY A 161 -2.65 14.81 1.09
N GLY A 162 -3.81 14.21 1.35
CA GLY A 162 -4.69 13.58 0.35
C GLY A 162 -4.59 12.05 0.33
N GLU A 163 -5.65 11.39 -0.09
CA GLU A 163 -5.75 9.96 -0.39
C GLU A 163 -6.58 9.79 -1.67
N GLY A 164 -6.63 8.59 -2.24
CA GLY A 164 -7.51 8.32 -3.36
C GLY A 164 -8.98 8.45 -2.93
N VAL A 165 -9.73 9.27 -3.64
CA VAL A 165 -11.16 9.47 -3.43
C VAL A 165 -11.92 9.37 -4.76
N SER A 166 -13.16 8.86 -4.73
CA SER A 166 -13.94 8.69 -5.96
C SER A 166 -14.48 10.02 -6.49
N HIS A 167 -14.98 9.96 -7.74
CA HIS A 167 -15.45 11.12 -8.52
C HIS A 167 -16.45 12.03 -7.78
N ALA A 168 -17.26 11.48 -6.89
CA ALA A 168 -18.23 12.26 -6.10
C ALA A 168 -17.59 13.31 -5.19
N VAL A 169 -16.32 13.16 -4.83
CA VAL A 169 -15.62 14.00 -3.85
C VAL A 169 -14.97 15.20 -4.52
N ARG A 170 -15.11 16.37 -3.90
CA ARG A 170 -14.27 17.56 -4.14
C ARG A 170 -13.86 18.11 -2.79
N MET A 171 -12.56 18.14 -2.51
CA MET A 171 -12.02 18.65 -1.25
C MET A 171 -10.87 19.62 -1.48
N VAL A 172 -10.79 20.61 -0.61
CA VAL A 172 -9.69 21.59 -0.57
C VAL A 172 -8.96 21.43 0.76
N ILE A 173 -7.65 21.26 0.68
CA ILE A 173 -6.79 21.11 1.85
C ILE A 173 -5.71 22.21 1.87
N THR A 174 -5.21 22.54 3.04
CA THR A 174 -4.09 23.46 3.19
C THR A 174 -2.76 22.72 3.15
N ARG A 175 -1.67 23.45 2.90
CA ARG A 175 -0.31 22.90 2.93
C ARG A 175 0.10 22.35 4.31
N ASP A 176 -0.51 22.84 5.39
CA ASP A 176 -0.32 22.35 6.76
C ASP A 176 -1.30 21.24 7.13
N GLY A 177 -2.00 20.66 6.15
CA GLY A 177 -2.82 19.45 6.31
C GLY A 177 -4.19 19.68 6.98
N LYS A 178 -4.79 20.86 6.81
CA LYS A 178 -6.14 21.14 7.30
C LYS A 178 -7.15 21.05 6.17
N LEU A 179 -8.33 20.55 6.47
CA LEU A 179 -9.47 20.59 5.57
C LEU A 179 -10.06 22.00 5.53
N LYS A 180 -10.11 22.62 4.34
CA LYS A 180 -10.82 23.88 4.11
C LYS A 180 -12.30 23.67 3.78
N GLY A 181 -12.58 22.62 3.02
CA GLY A 181 -13.93 22.28 2.62
C GLY A 181 -14.00 20.97 1.86
N VAL A 182 -15.16 20.34 1.88
CA VAL A 182 -15.45 19.12 1.12
C VAL A 182 -16.90 19.11 0.68
N THR A 183 -17.11 18.66 -0.55
CA THR A 183 -18.46 18.40 -1.11
C THR A 183 -18.53 16.97 -1.63
N LEU A 184 -19.73 16.42 -1.61
CA LEU A 184 -20.09 15.14 -2.20
C LEU A 184 -21.18 15.37 -3.24
N ASN A 185 -20.90 15.01 -4.50
CA ASN A 185 -21.77 15.30 -5.64
C ASN A 185 -22.15 16.80 -5.77
N GLY A 186 -21.21 17.68 -5.42
CA GLY A 186 -21.41 19.13 -5.47
C GLY A 186 -22.06 19.76 -4.22
N GLU A 187 -22.60 18.94 -3.30
CA GLU A 187 -23.26 19.42 -2.11
C GLU A 187 -22.32 19.31 -0.87
N PRO A 188 -22.35 20.28 0.05
CA PRO A 188 -21.64 20.18 1.30
C PRO A 188 -22.05 18.92 2.09
N VAL A 189 -21.10 18.35 2.83
CA VAL A 189 -21.41 17.24 3.73
C VAL A 189 -22.34 17.71 4.84
N ASP A 190 -23.52 17.12 4.94
CA ASP A 190 -24.50 17.40 6.00
C ASP A 190 -24.18 16.54 7.24
N PRO A 191 -23.79 17.13 8.37
CA PRO A 191 -23.43 16.38 9.58
C PRO A 191 -24.55 15.46 10.09
N ALA A 192 -25.81 15.80 9.84
CA ALA A 192 -26.97 15.05 10.32
C ALA A 192 -27.35 13.83 9.45
N LYS A 193 -26.78 13.73 8.26
CA LYS A 193 -27.01 12.61 7.33
C LYS A 193 -26.05 11.45 7.56
N SER A 194 -26.40 10.30 7.02
CA SER A 194 -25.51 9.14 6.92
C SER A 194 -25.10 8.91 5.48
N TYR A 195 -23.86 8.42 5.29
CA TYR A 195 -23.26 8.20 3.99
C TYR A 195 -22.73 6.79 3.89
N ARG A 196 -23.12 6.08 2.82
CA ARG A 196 -22.61 4.76 2.48
C ARG A 196 -21.29 4.90 1.74
N ILE A 197 -20.25 4.19 2.18
CA ILE A 197 -18.86 4.36 1.72
C ILE A 197 -18.31 3.01 1.32
N ALA A 198 -17.57 2.97 0.20
CA ALA A 198 -16.73 1.84 -0.16
C ALA A 198 -15.28 2.13 0.22
N THR A 199 -14.59 1.14 0.77
CA THR A 199 -13.18 1.24 1.14
C THR A 199 -12.55 -0.15 1.19
N LEU A 200 -11.36 -0.26 1.76
CA LEU A 200 -10.65 -1.50 2.03
C LEU A 200 -10.94 -1.95 3.47
N ASP A 201 -11.00 -3.27 3.71
CA ASP A 201 -11.11 -3.82 5.06
C ASP A 201 -10.00 -3.30 5.98
N TYR A 202 -8.79 -3.17 5.46
CA TYR A 202 -7.65 -2.54 6.14
C TYR A 202 -7.95 -1.12 6.64
N LEU A 203 -8.59 -0.27 5.81
CA LEU A 203 -8.96 1.09 6.20
C LEU A 203 -10.16 1.13 7.14
N ALA A 204 -11.12 0.23 6.95
CA ALA A 204 -12.29 0.10 7.83
C ALA A 204 -11.88 -0.18 9.29
N GLU A 205 -10.74 -0.82 9.51
CA GLU A 205 -10.12 -1.02 10.82
C GLU A 205 -9.43 0.24 11.39
N GLY A 206 -9.47 1.37 10.68
CA GLY A 206 -8.89 2.66 11.10
C GLY A 206 -7.38 2.74 10.90
N ASN A 207 -6.80 1.90 10.06
CA ASN A 207 -5.40 1.96 9.69
C ASN A 207 -5.09 3.23 8.87
N ASP A 208 -3.83 3.50 8.64
CA ASP A 208 -3.35 4.72 7.97
C ASP A 208 -3.84 6.02 8.65
N GLN A 209 -4.11 5.98 9.96
CA GLN A 209 -4.62 7.11 10.76
C GLN A 209 -6.02 7.60 10.34
N LEU A 210 -6.77 6.80 9.56
CA LEU A 210 -8.15 7.09 9.17
C LEU A 210 -9.12 6.49 10.20
N VAL A 211 -8.93 6.88 11.46
CA VAL A 211 -9.62 6.30 12.61
C VAL A 211 -11.14 6.54 12.62
N ALA A 212 -11.62 7.53 11.87
CA ALA A 212 -13.05 7.80 11.71
C ALA A 212 -13.82 6.58 11.18
N PHE A 213 -13.16 5.73 10.36
CA PHE A 213 -13.75 4.50 9.85
C PHE A 213 -14.19 3.51 10.94
N LYS A 214 -13.54 3.52 12.13
CA LYS A 214 -13.93 2.67 13.27
C LYS A 214 -15.34 2.95 13.80
N SER A 215 -15.88 4.12 13.48
CA SER A 215 -17.27 4.48 13.84
C SER A 215 -18.29 3.97 12.81
N GLY A 216 -17.87 3.19 11.84
CA GLY A 216 -18.72 2.65 10.79
C GLY A 216 -19.76 1.67 11.32
N THR A 217 -20.98 1.83 10.84
CA THR A 217 -22.11 0.90 11.06
C THR A 217 -22.44 0.16 9.77
N ASP A 218 -23.34 -0.82 9.85
CA ASP A 218 -23.81 -1.61 8.71
C ASP A 218 -22.65 -2.14 7.84
N VAL A 219 -21.63 -2.67 8.51
CA VAL A 219 -20.39 -3.10 7.86
C VAL A 219 -20.64 -4.37 7.04
N VAL A 220 -20.39 -4.28 5.73
CA VAL A 220 -20.37 -5.40 4.80
C VAL A 220 -18.91 -5.60 4.34
N ALA A 221 -18.26 -6.64 4.85
CA ALA A 221 -16.87 -6.99 4.58
C ALA A 221 -16.79 -8.47 4.16
N PRO A 222 -17.03 -8.78 2.87
CA PRO A 222 -17.04 -10.15 2.38
C PRO A 222 -15.66 -10.78 2.47
N LYS A 223 -15.56 -12.00 3.07
CA LYS A 223 -14.29 -12.65 3.42
C LYS A 223 -13.71 -13.52 2.32
N ALA A 224 -14.49 -13.88 1.29
CA ALA A 224 -14.05 -14.77 0.24
C ALA A 224 -12.86 -14.19 -0.55
N LYS A 225 -12.03 -15.08 -1.12
CA LYS A 225 -10.79 -14.68 -1.80
C LYS A 225 -11.06 -13.82 -3.04
N GLU A 226 -12.11 -14.10 -3.77
CA GLU A 226 -12.59 -13.37 -4.96
C GLU A 226 -12.97 -11.91 -4.66
N ASN A 227 -13.23 -11.58 -3.40
CA ASN A 227 -13.55 -10.23 -2.95
C ASN A 227 -12.30 -9.38 -2.64
N ASN A 228 -11.12 -9.94 -2.88
CA ASN A 228 -9.88 -9.18 -2.84
C ASN A 228 -9.93 -8.10 -3.93
N VAL A 229 -9.56 -6.88 -3.55
CA VAL A 229 -9.66 -5.69 -4.42
C VAL A 229 -8.93 -5.87 -5.75
N ARG A 230 -7.81 -6.60 -5.76
CA ARG A 230 -7.11 -6.88 -7.04
C ARG A 230 -7.98 -7.62 -8.06
N TYR A 231 -8.85 -8.53 -7.61
CA TYR A 231 -9.77 -9.23 -8.53
C TYR A 231 -10.88 -8.30 -9.00
N ILE A 232 -11.39 -7.43 -8.15
CA ILE A 232 -12.38 -6.41 -8.53
C ILE A 232 -11.78 -5.46 -9.58
N ILE A 233 -10.51 -5.07 -9.41
CA ILE A 233 -9.78 -4.27 -10.41
C ILE A 233 -9.67 -5.04 -11.73
N MET A 234 -9.27 -6.31 -11.70
CA MET A 234 -9.19 -7.15 -12.90
C MET A 234 -10.55 -7.31 -13.60
N ASP A 235 -11.63 -7.47 -12.83
CA ASP A 235 -12.99 -7.62 -13.37
C ASP A 235 -13.48 -6.33 -14.01
N TYR A 236 -13.16 -5.17 -13.43
CA TYR A 236 -13.39 -3.88 -14.07
C TYR A 236 -12.68 -3.78 -15.42
N PHE A 237 -11.39 -4.11 -15.47
CA PHE A 237 -10.63 -4.09 -16.73
C PHE A 237 -11.18 -5.07 -17.77
N ARG A 238 -11.57 -6.29 -17.35
CA ARG A 238 -12.18 -7.29 -18.22
C ARG A 238 -13.51 -6.81 -18.80
N GLU A 239 -14.32 -6.12 -17.98
CA GLU A 239 -15.57 -5.55 -18.45
C GLU A 239 -15.34 -4.44 -19.47
N MET A 240 -14.39 -3.52 -19.20
CA MET A 240 -14.04 -2.47 -20.14
C MET A 240 -13.53 -3.06 -21.46
N LYS A 241 -12.67 -4.08 -21.41
CA LYS A 241 -12.16 -4.80 -22.57
C LYS A 241 -13.30 -5.47 -23.35
N ALA A 242 -14.23 -6.13 -22.68
CA ALA A 242 -15.39 -6.76 -23.33
C ALA A 242 -16.30 -5.75 -24.03
N GLN A 243 -16.32 -4.49 -23.57
CA GLN A 243 -17.02 -3.38 -24.19
C GLN A 243 -16.19 -2.68 -25.29
N GLY A 244 -14.98 -3.16 -25.59
CA GLY A 244 -14.06 -2.53 -26.54
C GLY A 244 -13.50 -1.18 -26.07
N LYS A 245 -13.51 -0.92 -24.77
CA LYS A 245 -13.06 0.34 -24.18
C LYS A 245 -11.64 0.22 -23.63
N VAL A 246 -10.85 1.26 -23.84
CA VAL A 246 -9.58 1.49 -23.18
C VAL A 246 -9.87 2.30 -21.91
N VAL A 247 -9.30 1.88 -20.78
CA VAL A 247 -9.49 2.56 -19.49
C VAL A 247 -8.74 3.89 -19.49
N GLU A 248 -9.41 4.94 -19.06
CA GLU A 248 -8.87 6.29 -18.92
C GLU A 248 -9.24 6.85 -17.56
N SER A 249 -8.31 7.57 -16.95
CA SER A 249 -8.54 8.35 -15.73
C SER A 249 -7.69 9.61 -15.78
N ARG A 250 -8.17 10.67 -15.15
CA ARG A 250 -7.51 11.98 -15.15
C ARG A 250 -7.54 12.60 -13.76
N VAL A 251 -6.63 13.53 -13.53
CA VAL A 251 -6.71 14.44 -12.38
C VAL A 251 -7.86 15.41 -12.63
N GLU A 252 -8.81 15.50 -11.70
CA GLU A 252 -10.07 16.23 -11.84
C GLU A 252 -10.25 17.32 -10.77
N GLY A 253 -9.24 17.53 -9.93
CA GLY A 253 -9.35 18.43 -8.79
C GLY A 253 -10.22 17.86 -7.65
N ARG A 254 -10.18 16.52 -7.46
CA ARG A 254 -10.88 15.86 -6.34
C ARG A 254 -10.26 16.24 -5.00
N CYS A 255 -8.94 16.48 -4.99
CA CYS A 255 -8.20 16.96 -3.83
C CYS A 255 -7.22 18.06 -4.27
N VAL A 256 -7.46 19.30 -3.86
CA VAL A 256 -6.65 20.47 -4.22
C VAL A 256 -5.95 21.01 -2.98
N VAL A 257 -4.68 21.40 -3.11
CA VAL A 257 -3.89 22.07 -2.05
C VAL A 257 -3.83 23.57 -2.31
N GLU A 258 -4.21 24.35 -1.32
CA GLU A 258 -4.13 25.82 -1.31
C GLU A 258 -3.19 26.37 -0.21
#